data_d99209bb09552f510f11271c2b1794b0
#
_entry.id   d99209bb09552f510f11271c2b1794b0
#
_cell.length_a   1.000
_cell.length_b   1.000
_cell.length_c   1.000
_cell.angle_alpha   90.00
_cell.angle_beta   90.00
_cell.angle_gamma   90.00
#
_symmetry.space_group_name_H-M   'P 1'
#
loop_
_entity.id
_entity.type
_entity.pdbx_description
1 polymer ?
#
loop_
_entity_poly.entity_id
_entity_poly.type
_entity_poly.pdbx_seq_one_letter_code
_entity_poly.pdbx_strand_id
1 'polypeptide(L)'
;MSDIDLVMTEHPAWMPAGDGQGMLRVFVAVDGGRWLVRANGSSFTLHELAPAAFKPFFDVFRLPPGALEEIPQLATALAELGAVARFRAGNLWDALGIAAIRQMHRATHGAELYRRFCQAYGERVELPTGEAYWLCPTPEAVLNLEPEQFEAVSLTSKRGVLRDAATAYRRYGREWGRLSPPRLVEQLRRIPRVGRWTAHAAVSDRTNDWALYPGGDQSLRTWARRAAPDYAWPTDERAFANFWRMLTRRDLATCTVLTLAWGNRHADTS
;
A
#
# COMPACT_ATOMS: atom_id res chain seq x y z
N MET A 1 10.87 22.44 -5.47
CA MET A 1 10.18 21.26 -4.90
C MET A 1 8.71 21.64 -4.86
N SER A 2 7.82 20.85 -5.46
CA SER A 2 6.38 21.08 -5.30
C SER A 2 6.05 20.99 -3.81
N ASP A 3 5.32 21.98 -3.29
CA ASP A 3 4.90 21.96 -1.90
C ASP A 3 4.05 20.71 -1.65
N ILE A 4 4.51 19.85 -0.74
CA ILE A 4 3.79 18.67 -0.29
C ILE A 4 3.03 19.10 0.97
N ASP A 5 1.75 18.79 1.00
CA ASP A 5 0.88 19.11 2.13
C ASP A 5 0.68 17.92 3.07
N LEU A 6 0.81 16.69 2.52
CA LEU A 6 0.68 15.45 3.27
C LEU A 6 1.58 14.35 2.70
N VAL A 7 2.27 13.60 3.56
CA VAL A 7 2.90 12.32 3.21
C VAL A 7 1.98 11.18 3.65
N MET A 8 1.54 10.37 2.71
CA MET A 8 0.65 9.24 2.97
C MET A 8 1.43 8.07 3.58
N THR A 9 1.05 7.66 4.79
CA THR A 9 1.74 6.61 5.58
C THR A 9 0.85 5.43 5.96
N GLU A 10 -0.12 5.10 5.11
CA GLU A 10 -1.12 4.05 5.34
C GLU A 10 -0.58 2.62 5.21
N HIS A 11 0.53 2.43 4.52
CA HIS A 11 1.11 1.10 4.34
C HIS A 11 1.61 0.56 5.69
N PRO A 12 1.30 -0.70 6.05
CA PRO A 12 1.63 -1.27 7.37
C PRO A 12 3.12 -1.27 7.73
N ALA A 13 4.00 -1.17 6.75
CA ALA A 13 5.44 -1.03 6.97
C ALA A 13 5.84 0.34 7.55
N TRP A 14 4.97 1.34 7.53
CA TRP A 14 5.20 2.54 8.29
C TRP A 14 4.98 2.27 9.79
N MET A 15 5.96 2.64 10.61
CA MET A 15 5.94 2.50 12.06
C MET A 15 6.05 3.89 12.70
N PRO A 16 5.38 4.13 13.84
CA PRO A 16 5.61 5.34 14.61
C PRO A 16 7.10 5.48 14.96
N ALA A 17 7.64 6.67 14.86
CA ALA A 17 8.99 6.96 15.36
C ALA A 17 9.00 6.93 16.91
N GLY A 18 10.04 6.38 17.52
CA GLY A 18 10.13 6.21 18.98
C GLY A 18 10.13 7.52 19.76
N ASP A 19 10.52 8.63 19.12
CA ASP A 19 10.41 9.99 19.69
C ASP A 19 8.99 10.61 19.57
N GLY A 20 8.04 9.85 19.04
CA GLY A 20 6.66 10.30 18.83
C GLY A 20 6.47 11.30 17.68
N GLN A 21 7.52 11.59 16.91
CA GLN A 21 7.47 12.59 15.84
C GLN A 21 7.46 11.94 14.45
N GLY A 22 6.28 11.57 13.97
CA GLY A 22 6.08 11.07 12.62
C GLY A 22 6.20 9.55 12.49
N MET A 23 6.43 9.10 11.27
CA MET A 23 6.44 7.70 10.86
C MET A 23 7.77 7.34 10.19
N LEU A 24 8.23 6.11 10.39
CA LEU A 24 9.44 5.55 9.81
C LEU A 24 9.09 4.38 8.89
N ARG A 25 9.80 4.27 7.75
CA ARG A 25 9.75 3.09 6.90
C ARG A 25 11.12 2.82 6.29
N VAL A 26 11.56 1.56 6.31
CA VAL A 26 12.73 1.12 5.56
C VAL A 26 12.28 0.59 4.20
N PHE A 27 12.84 1.14 3.15
CA PHE A 27 12.62 0.71 1.77
C PHE A 27 13.80 -0.14 1.33
N VAL A 28 13.52 -1.35 0.87
CA VAL A 28 14.51 -2.26 0.30
C VAL A 28 14.37 -2.21 -1.22
N ALA A 29 15.42 -1.80 -1.90
CA ALA A 29 15.49 -1.77 -3.35
C ALA A 29 15.73 -3.18 -3.93
N VAL A 30 15.51 -3.34 -5.22
CA VAL A 30 15.70 -4.63 -5.93
C VAL A 30 17.16 -5.11 -5.89
N ASP A 31 18.11 -4.19 -5.81
CA ASP A 31 19.56 -4.46 -5.68
C ASP A 31 19.99 -4.77 -4.24
N GLY A 32 19.06 -4.75 -3.27
CA GLY A 32 19.34 -4.97 -1.86
C GLY A 32 19.71 -3.70 -1.08
N GLY A 33 19.85 -2.57 -1.76
CA GLY A 33 20.09 -1.28 -1.12
C GLY A 33 18.94 -0.86 -0.21
N ARG A 34 19.21 -0.05 0.82
CA ARG A 34 18.24 0.28 1.86
C ARG A 34 18.19 1.77 2.15
N TRP A 35 17.00 2.28 2.28
CA TRP A 35 16.73 3.66 2.64
C TRP A 35 15.76 3.72 3.82
N LEU A 36 16.10 4.50 4.83
CA LEU A 36 15.16 4.94 5.85
C LEU A 36 14.47 6.22 5.34
N VAL A 37 13.16 6.20 5.32
CA VAL A 37 12.32 7.38 5.13
C VAL A 37 11.67 7.70 6.46
N ARG A 38 11.84 8.93 6.93
CA ARG A 38 11.10 9.49 8.05
C ARG A 38 10.15 10.54 7.53
N ALA A 39 8.85 10.35 7.74
CA ALA A 39 7.79 11.27 7.34
C ALA A 39 7.16 11.93 8.57
N ASN A 40 6.94 13.25 8.50
CA ASN A 40 6.25 14.02 9.52
C ASN A 40 5.33 15.05 8.85
N GLY A 41 4.04 14.76 8.82
CA GLY A 41 3.04 15.62 8.18
C GLY A 41 3.34 15.84 6.70
N SER A 42 3.76 17.04 6.34
CA SER A 42 4.06 17.47 4.96
C SER A 42 5.52 17.29 4.55
N SER A 43 6.39 16.81 5.44
CA SER A 43 7.81 16.70 5.17
C SER A 43 8.32 15.26 5.32
N PHE A 44 9.43 14.96 4.66
CA PHE A 44 10.14 13.71 4.86
C PHE A 44 11.65 13.90 4.68
N THR A 45 12.41 13.02 5.31
CA THR A 45 13.86 12.89 5.13
C THR A 45 14.21 11.50 4.62
N LEU A 46 15.30 11.41 3.88
CA LEU A 46 15.85 10.17 3.34
C LEU A 46 17.25 9.95 3.91
N HIS A 47 17.46 8.78 4.49
CA HIS A 47 18.76 8.36 4.99
C HIS A 47 19.15 7.00 4.39
N GLU A 48 20.30 6.93 3.75
CA GLU A 48 20.80 5.68 3.16
C GLU A 48 21.37 4.79 4.27
N LEU A 49 20.80 3.58 4.42
CA LEU A 49 21.23 2.58 5.39
C LEU A 49 22.20 1.57 4.77
N ALA A 50 22.03 1.29 3.50
CA ALA A 50 22.92 0.43 2.71
C ALA A 50 22.94 0.94 1.26
N PRO A 51 24.10 0.85 0.56
CA PRO A 51 24.26 1.38 -0.79
C PRO A 51 23.16 0.91 -1.73
N ALA A 52 22.51 1.84 -2.42
CA ALA A 52 21.40 1.59 -3.33
C ALA A 52 21.58 2.40 -4.63
N ALA A 53 21.28 1.79 -5.76
CA ALA A 53 21.35 2.45 -7.07
C ALA A 53 20.39 3.66 -7.18
N PHE A 54 19.26 3.61 -6.48
CA PHE A 54 18.23 4.64 -6.55
C PHE A 54 17.62 4.93 -5.18
N LYS A 55 17.24 6.19 -4.96
CA LYS A 55 16.41 6.61 -3.83
C LYS A 55 14.99 6.05 -3.97
N PRO A 56 14.23 5.90 -2.87
CA PRO A 56 12.81 5.56 -2.93
C PRO A 56 12.04 6.53 -3.83
N PHE A 57 11.27 5.99 -4.75
CA PHE A 57 10.40 6.78 -5.62
C PHE A 57 9.11 7.13 -4.90
N PHE A 58 8.63 8.34 -5.12
CA PHE A 58 7.31 8.78 -4.71
C PHE A 58 6.63 9.57 -5.83
N ASP A 59 5.31 9.61 -5.81
CA ASP A 59 4.49 10.42 -6.69
C ASP A 59 3.67 11.39 -5.84
N VAL A 60 3.32 12.54 -6.43
CA VAL A 60 2.50 13.56 -5.79
C VAL A 60 1.14 13.60 -6.48
N PHE A 61 0.09 13.48 -5.69
CA PHE A 61 -1.30 13.51 -6.14
C PHE A 61 -1.96 14.80 -5.62
N ARG A 62 -2.58 15.53 -6.53
CA ARG A 62 -3.36 16.73 -6.21
C ARG A 62 -4.66 16.69 -7.02
N LEU A 63 -5.77 17.02 -6.38
CA LEU A 63 -7.06 17.02 -7.06
C LEU A 63 -7.04 18.07 -8.19
N PRO A 64 -7.25 17.69 -9.46
CA PRO A 64 -7.28 18.64 -10.56
C PRO A 64 -8.50 19.57 -10.44
N PRO A 65 -8.40 20.83 -10.88
CA PRO A 65 -9.54 21.71 -11.01
C PRO A 65 -10.64 21.07 -11.88
N GLY A 66 -11.88 21.15 -11.42
CA GLY A 66 -13.03 20.55 -12.12
C GLY A 66 -13.21 19.05 -11.92
N ALA A 67 -12.32 18.37 -11.20
CA ALA A 67 -12.54 16.97 -10.85
C ALA A 67 -13.65 16.85 -9.81
N LEU A 68 -14.53 15.83 -9.96
CA LEU A 68 -15.61 15.50 -9.02
C LEU A 68 -16.68 16.61 -8.86
N GLU A 69 -16.87 17.47 -9.86
CA GLU A 69 -17.90 18.53 -9.83
C GLU A 69 -19.32 17.99 -9.56
N GLU A 70 -19.60 16.74 -9.97
CA GLU A 70 -20.87 16.06 -9.72
C GLU A 70 -21.13 15.79 -8.24
N ILE A 71 -20.07 15.78 -7.40
CA ILE A 71 -20.15 15.54 -5.94
C ILE A 71 -19.32 16.58 -5.20
N PRO A 72 -19.82 17.82 -5.03
CA PRO A 72 -19.06 18.92 -4.45
C PRO A 72 -18.51 18.65 -3.05
N GLN A 73 -19.26 17.94 -2.20
CA GLN A 73 -18.78 17.54 -0.86
C GLN A 73 -17.52 16.69 -0.95
N LEU A 74 -17.47 15.70 -1.86
CA LEU A 74 -16.28 14.88 -2.06
C LEU A 74 -15.13 15.72 -2.61
N ALA A 75 -15.40 16.56 -3.62
CA ALA A 75 -14.40 17.45 -4.20
C ALA A 75 -13.74 18.34 -3.14
N THR A 76 -14.55 18.97 -2.27
CA THR A 76 -14.05 19.81 -1.17
C THR A 76 -13.19 19.00 -0.20
N ALA A 77 -13.69 17.85 0.27
CA ALA A 77 -12.98 17.00 1.22
C ALA A 77 -11.61 16.54 0.68
N LEU A 78 -11.53 16.20 -0.62
CA LEU A 78 -10.26 15.78 -1.23
C LEU A 78 -9.34 16.97 -1.54
N ALA A 79 -9.88 18.13 -1.89
CA ALA A 79 -9.09 19.33 -2.14
C ALA A 79 -8.38 19.86 -0.89
N GLU A 80 -8.99 19.70 0.30
CA GLU A 80 -8.41 20.07 1.59
C GLU A 80 -7.12 19.31 1.94
N LEU A 81 -6.89 18.16 1.32
CA LEU A 81 -5.63 17.41 1.49
C LEU A 81 -4.43 18.10 0.83
N GLY A 82 -4.67 18.98 -0.14
CA GLY A 82 -3.62 19.58 -0.94
C GLY A 82 -2.85 18.57 -1.80
N ALA A 83 -1.54 18.68 -1.80
CA ALA A 83 -0.64 17.78 -2.50
C ALA A 83 -0.23 16.60 -1.60
N VAL A 84 -0.65 15.41 -1.94
CA VAL A 84 -0.36 14.18 -1.21
C VAL A 84 0.80 13.42 -1.86
N ALA A 85 1.92 13.29 -1.15
CA ALA A 85 3.04 12.45 -1.57
C ALA A 85 2.83 11.01 -1.11
N ARG A 86 3.02 10.05 -2.01
CA ARG A 86 2.97 8.63 -1.69
C ARG A 86 4.19 7.89 -2.23
N PHE A 87 4.90 7.21 -1.35
CA PHE A 87 6.03 6.38 -1.74
C PHE A 87 5.57 5.06 -2.37
N ARG A 88 6.22 4.67 -3.48
CA ARG A 88 6.04 3.35 -4.10
C ARG A 88 6.67 2.28 -3.22
N ALA A 89 6.11 1.08 -3.18
CA ALA A 89 6.78 -0.04 -2.51
C ALA A 89 8.18 -0.27 -3.12
N GLY A 90 9.20 -0.48 -2.28
CA GLY A 90 10.59 -0.63 -2.71
C GLY A 90 10.80 -1.82 -3.65
N ASN A 91 10.08 -2.91 -3.39
CA ASN A 91 10.08 -4.09 -4.24
C ASN A 91 8.68 -4.71 -4.34
N LEU A 92 8.50 -5.55 -5.36
CA LEU A 92 7.20 -6.19 -5.62
C LEU A 92 6.86 -7.26 -4.56
N TRP A 93 7.86 -7.87 -3.93
CA TRP A 93 7.61 -8.91 -2.93
C TRP A 93 6.91 -8.35 -1.70
N ASP A 94 7.38 -7.22 -1.17
CA ASP A 94 6.74 -6.54 -0.04
C ASP A 94 5.28 -6.18 -0.36
N ALA A 95 5.05 -5.56 -1.53
CA ALA A 95 3.71 -5.22 -2.00
C ALA A 95 2.78 -6.44 -2.15
N LEU A 96 3.30 -7.56 -2.66
CA LEU A 96 2.53 -8.79 -2.83
C LEU A 96 2.26 -9.48 -1.49
N GLY A 97 3.25 -9.50 -0.59
CA GLY A 97 3.14 -10.08 0.74
C GLY A 97 2.06 -9.39 1.58
N ILE A 98 2.09 -8.06 1.65
CA ILE A 98 1.06 -7.31 2.38
C ILE A 98 -0.33 -7.46 1.74
N ALA A 99 -0.42 -7.45 0.41
CA ALA A 99 -1.70 -7.66 -0.27
C ALA A 99 -2.27 -9.07 0.00
N ALA A 100 -1.43 -10.10 0.06
CA ALA A 100 -1.83 -11.46 0.42
C ALA A 100 -2.33 -11.56 1.87
N ILE A 101 -1.67 -10.90 2.82
CA ILE A 101 -2.07 -10.88 4.23
C ILE A 101 -3.40 -10.14 4.39
N ARG A 102 -3.60 -9.03 3.70
CA ARG A 102 -4.82 -8.21 3.79
C ARG A 102 -6.06 -8.84 3.15
N GLN A 103 -5.93 -9.89 2.36
CA GLN A 103 -7.09 -10.60 1.79
C GLN A 103 -8.13 -10.92 2.87
N MET A 104 -9.38 -10.54 2.65
CA MET A 104 -10.53 -10.82 3.55
C MET A 104 -10.40 -10.23 4.97
N HIS A 105 -9.46 -9.31 5.21
CA HIS A 105 -9.31 -8.62 6.48
C HIS A 105 -9.60 -7.13 6.35
N ARG A 106 -10.06 -6.53 7.46
CA ARG A 106 -10.10 -5.06 7.58
C ARG A 106 -8.66 -4.53 7.57
N ALA A 107 -8.49 -3.29 7.10
CA ALA A 107 -7.16 -2.69 6.91
C ALA A 107 -6.32 -2.70 8.20
N THR A 108 -6.90 -2.34 9.34
CA THR A 108 -6.25 -2.32 10.66
C THR A 108 -5.76 -3.70 11.07
N HIS A 109 -6.62 -4.71 11.01
CA HIS A 109 -6.26 -6.09 11.36
C HIS A 109 -5.19 -6.66 10.42
N GLY A 110 -5.31 -6.41 9.12
CA GLY A 110 -4.28 -6.81 8.16
C GLY A 110 -2.92 -6.15 8.43
N ALA A 111 -2.92 -4.89 8.90
CA ALA A 111 -1.71 -4.18 9.29
C ALA A 111 -1.05 -4.80 10.53
N GLU A 112 -1.84 -5.18 11.54
CA GLU A 112 -1.34 -5.86 12.74
C GLU A 112 -0.71 -7.21 12.41
N LEU A 113 -1.39 -8.03 11.59
CA LEU A 113 -0.88 -9.33 11.14
C LEU A 113 0.43 -9.19 10.37
N TYR A 114 0.53 -8.20 9.48
CA TYR A 114 1.76 -7.93 8.72
C TYR A 114 2.91 -7.57 9.66
N ARG A 115 2.70 -6.63 10.59
CA ARG A 115 3.75 -6.21 11.54
C ARG A 115 4.21 -7.36 12.42
N ARG A 116 3.27 -8.17 12.94
CA ARG A 116 3.58 -9.38 13.73
C ARG A 116 4.41 -10.37 12.92
N PHE A 117 4.07 -10.56 11.64
CA PHE A 117 4.81 -11.43 10.73
C PHE A 117 6.24 -10.94 10.49
N CYS A 118 6.40 -9.63 10.24
CA CYS A 118 7.72 -9.02 10.08
C CYS A 118 8.56 -9.13 11.37
N GLN A 119 7.98 -8.85 12.52
CA GLN A 119 8.68 -8.94 13.81
C GLN A 119 9.14 -10.36 14.15
N ALA A 120 8.35 -11.38 13.79
CA ALA A 120 8.66 -12.76 14.09
C ALA A 120 9.70 -13.37 13.14
N TYR A 121 9.65 -13.03 11.85
CA TYR A 121 10.40 -13.76 10.82
C TYR A 121 11.16 -12.86 9.83
N GLY A 122 11.02 -11.55 9.94
CA GLY A 122 11.73 -10.59 9.13
C GLY A 122 13.15 -10.31 9.62
N GLU A 123 13.96 -9.76 8.75
CA GLU A 123 15.29 -9.27 9.13
C GLU A 123 15.15 -8.03 10.02
N ARG A 124 15.85 -8.04 11.16
CA ARG A 124 15.96 -6.89 12.06
C ARG A 124 17.01 -5.93 11.54
N VAL A 125 16.63 -4.67 11.36
CA VAL A 125 17.51 -3.56 10.96
C VAL A 125 17.61 -2.58 12.11
N GLU A 126 18.81 -2.26 12.55
CA GLU A 126 19.03 -1.16 13.50
C GLU A 126 19.05 0.18 12.77
N LEU A 127 18.22 1.10 13.25
CA LEU A 127 18.16 2.45 12.70
C LEU A 127 19.21 3.36 13.36
N PRO A 128 19.64 4.44 12.70
CA PRO A 128 20.58 5.40 13.30
C PRO A 128 20.10 6.04 14.61
N THR A 129 18.80 5.98 14.87
CA THR A 129 18.16 6.44 16.11
C THR A 129 18.25 5.44 17.26
N GLY A 130 18.79 4.24 17.02
CA GLY A 130 18.84 3.14 17.99
C GLY A 130 17.57 2.27 18.01
N GLU A 131 16.56 2.61 17.24
CA GLU A 131 15.33 1.84 17.10
C GLU A 131 15.57 0.61 16.23
N ALA A 132 14.80 -0.47 16.48
CA ALA A 132 14.77 -1.64 15.62
C ALA A 132 13.60 -1.54 14.61
N TYR A 133 13.89 -1.90 13.37
CA TYR A 133 12.90 -2.06 12.31
C TYR A 133 12.95 -3.48 11.75
N TRP A 134 11.80 -4.06 11.43
CA TRP A 134 11.71 -5.41 10.87
C TRP A 134 11.21 -5.36 9.42
N LEU A 135 12.03 -5.88 8.52
CA LEU A 135 11.69 -6.01 7.10
C LEU A 135 10.63 -7.11 6.89
N CYS A 136 9.95 -7.06 5.76
CA CYS A 136 9.13 -8.20 5.33
C CYS A 136 10.01 -9.45 5.17
N PRO A 137 9.62 -10.61 5.71
CA PRO A 137 10.36 -11.86 5.51
C PRO A 137 10.60 -12.13 4.03
N THR A 138 11.81 -12.55 3.67
CA THR A 138 12.14 -12.85 2.27
C THR A 138 11.30 -14.03 1.74
N PRO A 139 11.17 -14.20 0.41
CA PRO A 139 10.52 -15.38 -0.16
C PRO A 139 11.11 -16.69 0.36
N GLU A 140 12.43 -16.75 0.53
CA GLU A 140 13.15 -17.89 1.07
C GLU A 140 12.75 -18.18 2.52
N ALA A 141 12.72 -17.12 3.34
CA ALA A 141 12.28 -17.26 4.74
C ALA A 141 10.85 -17.82 4.80
N VAL A 142 9.92 -17.26 4.01
CA VAL A 142 8.52 -17.72 3.96
C VAL A 142 8.40 -19.20 3.55
N LEU A 143 9.22 -19.66 2.62
CA LEU A 143 9.21 -21.06 2.16
C LEU A 143 9.74 -22.03 3.21
N ASN A 144 10.61 -21.56 4.10
CA ASN A 144 11.22 -22.36 5.16
C ASN A 144 10.38 -22.39 6.45
N LEU A 145 9.31 -21.58 6.55
CA LEU A 145 8.43 -21.59 7.73
C LEU A 145 7.56 -22.84 7.76
N GLU A 146 7.50 -23.46 8.94
CA GLU A 146 6.63 -24.59 9.25
C GLU A 146 5.19 -24.12 9.55
N PRO A 147 4.18 -25.01 9.46
CA PRO A 147 2.78 -24.66 9.74
C PRO A 147 2.56 -23.97 11.08
N GLU A 148 3.23 -24.43 12.14
CA GLU A 148 3.13 -23.94 13.51
C GLU A 148 3.62 -22.49 13.63
N GLN A 149 4.58 -22.11 12.80
CA GLN A 149 5.10 -20.74 12.77
C GLN A 149 4.09 -19.76 12.15
N PHE A 150 3.31 -20.18 11.16
CA PHE A 150 2.18 -19.38 10.65
C PHE A 150 1.05 -19.26 11.68
N GLU A 151 0.80 -20.31 12.45
CA GLU A 151 -0.18 -20.31 13.53
C GLU A 151 0.23 -19.32 14.64
N ALA A 152 1.49 -19.34 15.06
CA ALA A 152 2.04 -18.44 16.08
C ALA A 152 1.82 -16.95 15.80
N VAL A 153 1.74 -16.56 14.52
CA VAL A 153 1.46 -15.18 14.10
C VAL A 153 0.05 -14.98 13.54
N SER A 154 -0.86 -15.96 13.74
CA SER A 154 -2.26 -15.94 13.30
C SER A 154 -2.42 -15.83 11.76
N LEU A 155 -1.49 -16.43 11.00
CA LEU A 155 -1.48 -16.44 9.54
C LEU A 155 -1.72 -17.84 8.93
N THR A 156 -2.28 -18.78 9.67
CA THR A 156 -2.57 -20.15 9.19
C THR A 156 -3.36 -20.14 7.88
N SER A 157 -4.40 -19.31 7.79
CA SER A 157 -5.22 -19.16 6.58
C SER A 157 -4.48 -18.50 5.41
N LYS A 158 -3.38 -17.81 5.67
CA LYS A 158 -2.55 -17.11 4.67
C LYS A 158 -1.33 -17.91 4.22
N ARG A 159 -1.00 -19.01 4.93
CA ARG A 159 0.15 -19.86 4.62
C ARG A 159 0.18 -20.26 3.14
N GLY A 160 -0.93 -20.75 2.60
CA GLY A 160 -1.00 -21.21 1.21
C GLY A 160 -0.67 -20.10 0.21
N VAL A 161 -1.35 -18.95 0.29
CA VAL A 161 -1.13 -17.84 -0.65
C VAL A 161 0.26 -17.23 -0.52
N LEU A 162 0.81 -17.12 0.69
CA LEU A 162 2.17 -16.60 0.91
C LEU A 162 3.23 -17.52 0.33
N ARG A 163 3.11 -18.85 0.49
CA ARG A 163 4.04 -19.83 -0.09
C ARG A 163 3.95 -19.90 -1.61
N ASP A 164 2.73 -19.86 -2.18
CA ASP A 164 2.54 -19.82 -3.62
C ASP A 164 3.15 -18.54 -4.23
N ALA A 165 2.90 -17.40 -3.58
CA ALA A 165 3.47 -16.11 -3.98
C ALA A 165 5.01 -16.11 -3.89
N ALA A 166 5.59 -16.65 -2.80
CA ALA A 166 7.03 -16.77 -2.61
C ALA A 166 7.67 -17.65 -3.69
N THR A 167 7.07 -18.81 -3.97
CA THR A 167 7.53 -19.74 -5.03
C THR A 167 7.54 -19.06 -6.40
N ALA A 168 6.44 -18.37 -6.74
CA ALA A 168 6.32 -17.68 -8.01
C ALA A 168 7.29 -16.49 -8.12
N TYR A 169 7.43 -15.72 -7.04
CA TYR A 169 8.34 -14.57 -7.01
C TYR A 169 9.81 -15.00 -7.17
N ARG A 170 10.26 -16.06 -6.50
CA ARG A 170 11.61 -16.61 -6.70
C ARG A 170 11.87 -17.00 -8.14
N ARG A 171 10.87 -17.57 -8.82
CA ARG A 171 10.99 -18.04 -10.19
C ARG A 171 10.95 -16.91 -11.21
N TYR A 172 10.06 -15.93 -11.03
CA TYR A 172 9.72 -14.95 -12.06
C TYR A 172 9.94 -13.50 -11.65
N GLY A 173 10.30 -13.20 -10.41
CA GLY A 173 10.37 -11.83 -9.88
C GLY A 173 11.26 -10.89 -10.70
N ARG A 174 12.39 -11.39 -11.25
CA ARG A 174 13.27 -10.60 -12.10
C ARG A 174 12.58 -10.21 -13.42
N GLU A 175 11.84 -11.13 -14.02
CA GLU A 175 11.10 -10.89 -15.27
C GLU A 175 9.94 -9.93 -15.02
N TRP A 176 9.25 -10.12 -13.91
CA TRP A 176 8.13 -9.27 -13.51
C TRP A 176 8.51 -7.80 -13.30
N GLY A 177 9.73 -7.52 -12.86
CA GLY A 177 10.26 -6.16 -12.71
C GLY A 177 10.34 -5.37 -14.03
N ARG A 178 10.22 -6.04 -15.18
CA ARG A 178 10.28 -5.42 -16.52
C ARG A 178 8.92 -5.29 -17.20
N LEU A 179 7.87 -5.83 -16.58
CA LEU A 179 6.52 -5.82 -17.16
C LEU A 179 5.83 -4.47 -16.94
N SER A 180 4.97 -4.10 -17.89
CA SER A 180 4.03 -3.00 -17.68
C SER A 180 3.04 -3.37 -16.56
N PRO A 181 2.50 -2.39 -15.80
CA PRO A 181 1.60 -2.67 -14.69
C PRO A 181 0.40 -3.56 -15.05
N PRO A 182 -0.32 -3.38 -16.18
CA PRO A 182 -1.39 -4.29 -16.56
C PRO A 182 -0.92 -5.72 -16.80
N ARG A 183 0.22 -5.89 -17.47
CA ARG A 183 0.81 -7.22 -17.71
C ARG A 183 1.25 -7.88 -16.41
N LEU A 184 1.79 -7.12 -15.48
CA LEU A 184 2.14 -7.62 -14.16
C LEU A 184 0.91 -8.13 -13.41
N VAL A 185 -0.21 -7.41 -13.42
CA VAL A 185 -1.47 -7.89 -12.85
C VAL A 185 -1.88 -9.23 -13.44
N GLU A 186 -1.81 -9.40 -14.78
CA GLU A 186 -2.13 -10.67 -15.43
C GLU A 186 -1.26 -11.82 -14.94
N GLN A 187 0.06 -11.57 -14.75
CA GLN A 187 0.99 -12.59 -14.26
C GLN A 187 0.72 -12.95 -12.79
N LEU A 188 0.51 -11.97 -11.92
CA LEU A 188 0.23 -12.22 -10.52
C LEU A 188 -1.07 -13.02 -10.33
N ARG A 189 -2.08 -12.79 -11.16
CA ARG A 189 -3.34 -13.56 -11.13
C ARG A 189 -3.19 -15.04 -11.51
N ARG A 190 -2.08 -15.45 -12.08
CA ARG A 190 -1.77 -16.87 -12.36
C ARG A 190 -1.25 -17.62 -11.13
N ILE A 191 -0.86 -16.89 -10.08
CA ILE A 191 -0.44 -17.49 -8.82
C ILE A 191 -1.68 -18.08 -8.12
N PRO A 192 -1.65 -19.35 -7.70
CA PRO A 192 -2.76 -19.93 -6.95
C PRO A 192 -3.12 -19.04 -5.74
N ARG A 193 -4.40 -18.90 -5.46
CA ARG A 193 -4.94 -18.09 -4.33
C ARG A 193 -4.73 -16.58 -4.44
N VAL A 194 -4.01 -16.08 -5.46
CA VAL A 194 -3.89 -14.64 -5.74
C VAL A 194 -5.06 -14.22 -6.63
N GLY A 195 -6.08 -13.67 -6.00
CA GLY A 195 -7.26 -13.17 -6.68
C GLY A 195 -7.05 -11.81 -7.34
N ARG A 196 -8.11 -11.33 -8.02
CA ARG A 196 -8.10 -10.04 -8.70
C ARG A 196 -7.70 -8.90 -7.74
N TRP A 197 -8.33 -8.82 -6.56
CA TRP A 197 -8.05 -7.77 -5.59
C TRP A 197 -6.56 -7.73 -5.21
N THR A 198 -5.98 -8.88 -4.83
CA THR A 198 -4.59 -8.98 -4.38
C THR A 198 -3.60 -8.57 -5.46
N ALA A 199 -3.79 -9.05 -6.69
CA ALA A 199 -2.89 -8.71 -7.80
C ALA A 199 -2.93 -7.20 -8.10
N HIS A 200 -4.13 -6.63 -8.18
CA HIS A 200 -4.29 -5.21 -8.45
C HIS A 200 -3.75 -4.34 -7.32
N ALA A 201 -4.05 -4.66 -6.05
CA ALA A 201 -3.54 -3.91 -4.90
C ALA A 201 -2.00 -3.94 -4.84
N ALA A 202 -1.38 -5.11 -5.04
CA ALA A 202 0.08 -5.23 -5.04
C ALA A 202 0.75 -4.41 -6.16
N VAL A 203 0.17 -4.43 -7.37
CA VAL A 203 0.73 -3.66 -8.49
C VAL A 203 0.54 -2.16 -8.27
N SER A 204 -0.63 -1.72 -7.79
CA SER A 204 -0.86 -0.30 -7.48
C SER A 204 0.10 0.21 -6.42
N ASP A 205 0.37 -0.57 -5.37
CA ASP A 205 1.32 -0.21 -4.31
C ASP A 205 2.77 -0.13 -4.83
N ARG A 206 3.15 -1.05 -5.72
CA ARG A 206 4.50 -1.09 -6.32
C ARG A 206 4.74 0.04 -7.32
N THR A 207 3.72 0.49 -8.04
CA THR A 207 3.88 1.39 -9.20
C THR A 207 3.29 2.78 -9.00
N ASN A 208 2.45 2.96 -7.98
CA ASN A 208 1.55 4.11 -7.82
C ASN A 208 0.56 4.31 -8.99
N ASP A 209 0.37 3.29 -9.85
CA ASP A 209 -0.72 3.29 -10.83
C ASP A 209 -2.05 2.89 -10.15
N TRP A 210 -2.67 3.86 -9.49
CA TRP A 210 -3.90 3.66 -8.73
C TRP A 210 -5.16 3.58 -9.60
N ALA A 211 -5.03 3.78 -10.89
CA ALA A 211 -6.10 3.44 -11.84
C ALA A 211 -6.33 1.93 -11.92
N LEU A 212 -5.32 1.14 -11.54
CA LEU A 212 -5.42 -0.32 -11.42
C LEU A 212 -6.01 -0.77 -10.08
N TYR A 213 -6.04 0.08 -9.05
CA TYR A 213 -6.56 -0.31 -7.74
C TYR A 213 -8.02 -0.79 -7.84
N PRO A 214 -8.42 -1.80 -7.05
CA PRO A 214 -9.79 -2.31 -7.11
C PRO A 214 -10.82 -1.24 -6.78
N GLY A 215 -11.53 -0.73 -7.79
CA GLY A 215 -12.51 0.34 -7.61
C GLY A 215 -13.70 -0.02 -6.71
N GLY A 216 -13.95 -1.32 -6.48
CA GLY A 216 -14.95 -1.81 -5.52
C GLY A 216 -14.40 -2.07 -4.11
N ASP A 217 -13.16 -1.70 -3.82
CA ASP A 217 -12.54 -1.90 -2.50
C ASP A 217 -13.39 -1.32 -1.37
N GLN A 218 -13.49 -2.07 -0.26
CA GLN A 218 -14.34 -1.69 0.87
C GLN A 218 -13.90 -0.36 1.49
N SER A 219 -12.58 -0.13 1.65
CA SER A 219 -12.07 1.11 2.23
C SER A 219 -12.41 2.30 1.33
N LEU A 220 -12.20 2.15 0.00
CA LEU A 220 -12.55 3.19 -0.96
C LEU A 220 -14.05 3.55 -0.88
N ARG A 221 -14.92 2.54 -0.86
CA ARG A 221 -16.38 2.73 -0.73
C ARG A 221 -16.76 3.41 0.59
N THR A 222 -16.13 2.99 1.68
CA THR A 222 -16.41 3.54 3.01
C THR A 222 -16.02 5.00 3.08
N TRP A 223 -14.82 5.34 2.61
CA TRP A 223 -14.30 6.70 2.71
C TRP A 223 -14.98 7.67 1.74
N ALA A 224 -15.32 7.22 0.52
CA ALA A 224 -16.11 8.03 -0.40
C ALA A 224 -17.48 8.40 0.20
N ARG A 225 -18.17 7.43 0.82
CA ARG A 225 -19.46 7.67 1.49
C ARG A 225 -19.33 8.60 2.71
N ARG A 226 -18.28 8.49 3.49
CA ARG A 226 -18.04 9.37 4.64
C ARG A 226 -17.67 10.80 4.22
N ALA A 227 -16.91 10.96 3.14
CA ALA A 227 -16.55 12.26 2.62
C ALA A 227 -17.73 12.99 1.95
N ALA A 228 -18.74 12.25 1.46
CA ALA A 228 -19.96 12.81 0.89
C ALA A 228 -21.19 11.99 1.34
N PRO A 229 -21.64 12.15 2.59
CA PRO A 229 -22.69 11.33 3.20
C PRO A 229 -24.07 11.53 2.56
N ASP A 230 -24.34 12.71 2.03
CA ASP A 230 -25.65 13.06 1.46
C ASP A 230 -25.79 12.58 0.01
N TYR A 231 -24.72 12.06 -0.59
CA TYR A 231 -24.77 11.57 -1.95
C TYR A 231 -25.31 10.13 -1.99
N ALA A 232 -26.20 9.84 -2.94
CA ALA A 232 -26.80 8.51 -3.14
C ALA A 232 -25.82 7.53 -3.81
N TRP A 233 -24.86 7.02 -3.05
CA TRP A 233 -23.85 6.09 -3.51
C TRP A 233 -24.44 4.70 -3.87
N PRO A 234 -23.97 4.06 -4.95
CA PRO A 234 -24.32 2.66 -5.23
C PRO A 234 -23.92 1.76 -4.05
N THR A 235 -24.83 0.85 -3.64
CA THR A 235 -24.61 -0.07 -2.51
C THR A 235 -23.81 -1.30 -2.89
N ASP A 236 -24.05 -1.80 -4.10
CA ASP A 236 -23.35 -2.96 -4.65
C ASP A 236 -21.89 -2.63 -5.04
N GLU A 237 -20.98 -3.57 -4.79
CA GLU A 237 -19.55 -3.41 -5.06
C GLU A 237 -19.26 -3.13 -6.54
N ARG A 238 -19.86 -3.90 -7.44
CA ARG A 238 -19.64 -3.78 -8.88
C ARG A 238 -20.25 -2.49 -9.43
N ALA A 239 -21.44 -2.15 -8.96
CA ALA A 239 -22.11 -0.90 -9.32
C ALA A 239 -21.28 0.31 -8.85
N PHE A 240 -20.76 0.28 -7.62
CA PHE A 240 -19.86 1.32 -7.12
C PHE A 240 -18.58 1.43 -7.96
N ALA A 241 -17.92 0.30 -8.27
CA ALA A 241 -16.69 0.30 -9.06
C ALA A 241 -16.89 0.91 -10.47
N ASN A 242 -18.03 0.61 -11.11
CA ASN A 242 -18.37 1.19 -12.39
C ASN A 242 -18.68 2.68 -12.28
N PHE A 243 -19.48 3.06 -11.29
CA PHE A 243 -19.80 4.45 -11.00
C PHE A 243 -18.53 5.26 -10.70
N TRP A 244 -17.64 4.76 -9.83
CA TRP A 244 -16.38 5.40 -9.47
C TRP A 244 -15.53 5.70 -10.70
N ARG A 245 -15.41 4.73 -11.61
CA ARG A 245 -14.66 4.90 -12.85
C ARG A 245 -15.30 5.93 -13.79
N MET A 246 -16.62 5.97 -13.87
CA MET A 246 -17.36 6.96 -14.68
C MET A 246 -17.21 8.37 -14.09
N LEU A 247 -17.34 8.50 -12.78
CA LEU A 247 -17.22 9.77 -12.05
C LEU A 247 -15.81 10.37 -12.19
N THR A 248 -14.78 9.56 -11.96
CA THR A 248 -13.40 10.03 -11.89
C THR A 248 -12.69 10.10 -13.24
N ARG A 249 -13.18 9.37 -14.25
CA ARG A 249 -12.67 9.39 -15.65
C ARG A 249 -11.13 9.30 -15.72
N ARG A 250 -10.48 10.32 -16.30
CA ARG A 250 -9.01 10.41 -16.43
C ARG A 250 -8.28 10.59 -15.10
N ASP A 251 -8.98 11.04 -14.06
CA ASP A 251 -8.42 11.36 -12.76
C ASP A 251 -8.57 10.20 -11.75
N LEU A 252 -8.91 9.00 -12.26
CA LEU A 252 -9.19 7.79 -11.46
C LEU A 252 -8.09 7.48 -10.44
N ALA A 253 -6.83 7.50 -10.84
CA ALA A 253 -5.70 7.24 -9.95
C ALA A 253 -5.65 8.26 -8.81
N THR A 254 -5.70 9.54 -9.15
CA THR A 254 -5.63 10.66 -8.19
C THR A 254 -6.81 10.62 -7.21
N CYS A 255 -8.04 10.53 -7.71
CA CYS A 255 -9.22 10.48 -6.85
C CYS A 255 -9.20 9.27 -5.92
N THR A 256 -8.72 8.11 -6.38
CA THR A 256 -8.59 6.90 -5.56
C THR A 256 -7.58 7.10 -4.42
N VAL A 257 -6.37 7.62 -4.73
CA VAL A 257 -5.35 7.89 -3.69
C VAL A 257 -5.85 8.90 -2.68
N LEU A 258 -6.39 10.04 -3.16
CA LEU A 258 -6.87 11.10 -2.27
C LEU A 258 -8.02 10.63 -1.36
N THR A 259 -8.95 9.82 -1.88
CA THR A 259 -10.03 9.25 -1.05
C THR A 259 -9.49 8.33 0.04
N LEU A 260 -8.51 7.49 -0.27
CA LEU A 260 -7.87 6.64 0.73
C LEU A 260 -7.04 7.45 1.73
N ALA A 261 -6.31 8.48 1.28
CA ALA A 261 -5.56 9.39 2.15
C ALA A 261 -6.48 10.17 3.10
N TRP A 262 -7.60 10.67 2.58
CA TRP A 262 -8.61 11.35 3.38
C TRP A 262 -9.16 10.41 4.47
N GLY A 263 -9.50 9.19 4.08
CA GLY A 263 -10.00 8.19 5.02
C GLY A 263 -9.03 7.84 6.13
N ASN A 264 -7.75 7.69 5.80
CA ASN A 264 -6.72 7.41 6.80
C ASN A 264 -6.55 8.55 7.81
N ARG A 265 -6.64 9.81 7.34
CA ARG A 265 -6.57 11.00 8.21
C ARG A 265 -7.76 11.10 9.14
N HIS A 266 -8.92 10.56 8.76
CA HIS A 266 -10.17 10.64 9.52
C HIS A 266 -10.59 9.31 10.17
N ALA A 267 -9.70 8.30 10.17
CA ALA A 267 -10.01 6.97 10.73
C ALA A 267 -10.25 7.00 12.24
N ASP A 268 -9.56 7.88 12.97
CA ASP A 268 -9.58 7.95 14.44
C ASP A 268 -10.72 8.83 14.99
N THR A 269 -11.53 9.43 14.11
CA THR A 269 -12.66 10.29 14.51
C THR A 269 -14.01 9.56 14.59
N SER A 270 -13.98 8.21 14.70
CA SER A 270 -15.19 7.37 14.64
C SER A 270 -15.39 6.52 15.89
#